data_c9a577f9b54765f369be2a680e7a0a44
#
_entry.id   c9a577f9b54765f369be2a680e7a0a44
#
_cell.length_a   1.000
_cell.length_b   1.000
_cell.length_c   1.000
_cell.angle_alpha   90.00
_cell.angle_beta   90.00
_cell.angle_gamma   90.00
#
_symmetry.space_group_name_H-M   'P 1'
#
loop_
_entity.id
_entity.type
_entity.pdbx_description
1 polymer ?
#
loop_
_entity_poly.entity_id
_entity_poly.type
_entity_poly.pdbx_seq_one_letter_code
_entity_poly.pdbx_strand_id
1 'polypeptide(L)'
;MSRKKQFLPFMHVYGKLVTYDKTHVKRVVVFRHPMRINEFFNTERMWKITEAFMKLHRRESMEKVKKVLDRIFIEGLSAMAHGLFATLIIGTIIQQIGTFLGGNIGGMIFIAGKLAASLTGAGIGVAVAYKFKEAPLVVVSAATAGMAGAFASSILAGKVFVDGAMVFAGPGEPLGAFIAAYVGIFFGHMVSGKTKVDILVTPVVTIGSGCLVGFLIGPPISGFMSWLGSLINWGTEQQPFLMGIIVSVLMGMILTLPISSAALGVILNLSGLAAGAATVGCCCNMVGFAVASYRENKVGGLLAQGIGTSMLQVPNIVKKPVIWLPAIISSAILGPVGTMVLHMTNNATGSGMGTAGLVGQIMTWQTMIQTESAQMVLIKILLIQIVLPAVVTLGVSEFMRKKDWIKMGDMKLEF
;
A
#
# COMPACT_ATOMS: atom_id res chain seq x y z
N MET A 1 11.75 67.62 57.84
CA MET A 1 11.46 66.20 57.57
C MET A 1 10.73 66.09 56.23
N SER A 2 11.46 65.77 55.17
CA SER A 2 11.01 65.72 53.77
C SER A 2 10.79 64.25 53.37
N ARG A 3 9.57 63.92 53.02
CA ARG A 3 9.25 62.58 52.41
C ARG A 3 9.55 62.68 50.91
N LYS A 4 10.65 62.05 50.44
CA LYS A 4 10.89 61.75 49.04
C LYS A 4 9.89 60.72 48.56
N LYS A 5 8.96 61.10 47.69
CA LYS A 5 8.16 60.19 46.87
C LYS A 5 9.05 59.69 45.73
N GLN A 6 9.40 58.41 45.74
CA GLN A 6 10.02 57.77 44.59
C GLN A 6 8.94 57.55 43.52
N PHE A 7 9.11 58.24 42.38
CA PHE A 7 8.36 57.95 41.14
C PHE A 7 8.95 56.71 40.48
N LEU A 8 8.21 55.61 40.46
CA LEU A 8 8.50 54.50 39.56
C LEU A 8 7.92 54.77 38.18
N PRO A 9 8.70 54.64 37.09
CA PRO A 9 8.20 54.86 35.76
C PRO A 9 7.20 53.78 35.33
N PHE A 10 6.02 54.19 34.92
CA PHE A 10 5.07 53.33 34.25
C PHE A 10 5.56 53.08 32.80
N MET A 11 5.95 51.86 32.51
CA MET A 11 6.24 51.46 31.14
C MET A 11 5.00 50.83 30.54
N HIS A 12 4.39 51.46 29.53
CA HIS A 12 3.25 50.91 28.80
C HIS A 12 3.79 49.91 27.80
N VAL A 13 3.60 48.59 28.04
CA VAL A 13 3.90 47.54 27.07
C VAL A 13 2.62 47.21 26.36
N TYR A 14 2.49 47.66 25.11
CA TYR A 14 1.43 47.22 24.20
C TYR A 14 1.88 45.91 23.52
N GLY A 15 1.37 44.75 23.97
CA GLY A 15 1.59 43.46 23.34
C GLY A 15 0.38 43.09 22.47
N LYS A 16 0.55 42.93 21.15
CA LYS A 16 -0.45 42.30 20.27
C LYS A 16 -0.14 40.85 20.15
N LEU A 17 -0.94 39.97 20.77
CA LEU A 17 -0.91 38.56 20.48
C LEU A 17 -1.97 38.26 19.39
N VAL A 18 -1.49 37.91 18.17
CA VAL A 18 -2.37 37.56 17.06
C VAL A 18 -2.49 36.04 17.01
N THR A 19 -3.64 35.51 17.39
CA THR A 19 -3.94 34.08 17.21
C THR A 19 -4.78 33.89 15.93
N TYR A 20 -4.35 32.94 15.07
CA TYR A 20 -5.10 32.54 13.89
C TYR A 20 -5.98 31.33 14.24
N ASP A 21 -7.28 31.45 14.04
CA ASP A 21 -8.21 30.31 14.08
C ASP A 21 -8.54 29.85 12.65
N LYS A 22 -8.99 28.59 12.50
CA LYS A 22 -9.28 27.90 11.22
C LYS A 22 -10.31 28.59 10.30
N THR A 23 -10.92 29.72 10.74
CA THR A 23 -11.97 30.45 10.02
C THR A 23 -11.58 31.86 9.58
N HIS A 24 -10.29 32.18 9.42
CA HIS A 24 -9.82 33.51 9.00
C HIS A 24 -10.17 34.69 9.92
N VAL A 25 -10.64 34.49 11.13
CA VAL A 25 -10.92 35.56 12.07
C VAL A 25 -9.70 35.79 12.94
N LYS A 26 -9.05 36.96 12.74
CA LYS A 26 -8.01 37.45 13.64
C LYS A 26 -8.63 37.81 14.99
N ARG A 27 -8.45 37.00 16.01
CA ARG A 27 -8.69 37.44 17.39
C ARG A 27 -7.48 38.20 17.89
N VAL A 28 -7.59 39.51 17.94
CA VAL A 28 -6.59 40.39 18.56
C VAL A 28 -6.96 40.48 20.04
N VAL A 29 -6.22 39.84 20.92
CA VAL A 29 -6.37 40.08 22.37
C VAL A 29 -5.57 41.33 22.71
N VAL A 30 -6.28 42.43 22.89
CA VAL A 30 -5.69 43.70 23.35
C VAL A 30 -5.83 43.73 24.87
N PHE A 31 -4.72 43.70 25.57
CA PHE A 31 -4.71 43.94 27.00
C PHE A 31 -5.01 45.43 27.26
N ARG A 32 -6.21 45.68 27.82
CA ARG A 32 -6.75 47.02 28.05
C ARG A 32 -6.39 47.64 29.42
N HIS A 33 -5.62 46.90 30.25
CA HIS A 33 -5.22 47.43 31.56
C HIS A 33 -3.70 47.52 31.70
N PRO A 34 -3.17 48.60 32.28
CA PRO A 34 -1.76 48.73 32.59
C PRO A 34 -1.43 47.72 33.70
N MET A 35 -0.64 46.68 33.34
CA MET A 35 -0.09 45.77 34.34
C MET A 35 1.16 46.36 34.98
N ARG A 36 1.27 46.24 36.28
CA ARG A 36 2.50 46.60 37.02
C ARG A 36 3.60 45.61 36.60
N ILE A 37 4.82 46.10 36.47
CA ILE A 37 6.02 45.31 36.07
C ILE A 37 6.19 44.07 36.95
N ASN A 38 5.85 44.13 38.25
CA ASN A 38 5.91 42.98 39.16
C ASN A 38 4.88 41.88 38.89
N GLU A 39 3.79 42.14 38.18
CA GLU A 39 2.81 41.12 37.76
C GLU A 39 3.22 40.41 36.47
N PHE A 40 4.12 41.06 35.67
CA PHE A 40 4.64 40.46 34.44
C PHE A 40 5.70 39.37 34.71
N PHE A 41 6.42 39.49 35.86
CA PHE A 41 7.43 38.53 36.30
C PHE A 41 6.91 37.47 37.30
N ASN A 42 5.59 37.30 37.41
CA ASN A 42 5.07 36.19 38.19
C ASN A 42 5.38 34.88 37.42
N THR A 43 6.42 34.18 37.87
CA THR A 43 7.01 32.98 37.28
C THR A 43 5.97 31.90 36.97
N GLU A 44 4.91 31.77 37.78
CA GLU A 44 3.84 30.81 37.51
C GLU A 44 2.94 31.15 36.30
N ARG A 45 2.62 32.44 36.10
CA ARG A 45 1.84 32.88 34.93
C ARG A 45 2.65 32.79 33.63
N MET A 46 3.89 33.21 33.67
CA MET A 46 4.82 33.08 32.53
C MET A 46 5.02 31.62 32.17
N TRP A 47 5.20 30.75 33.15
CA TRP A 47 5.32 29.31 32.93
C TRP A 47 4.06 28.73 32.28
N LYS A 48 2.86 29.03 32.78
CA LYS A 48 1.58 28.59 32.19
C LYS A 48 1.37 29.09 30.76
N ILE A 49 1.75 30.33 30.44
CA ILE A 49 1.69 30.90 29.10
C ILE A 49 2.69 30.18 28.16
N THR A 50 3.92 29.97 28.62
CA THR A 50 4.95 29.27 27.84
C THR A 50 4.59 27.81 27.60
N GLU A 51 4.04 27.14 28.61
CA GLU A 51 3.55 25.77 28.49
C GLU A 51 2.37 25.66 27.52
N ALA A 52 1.41 26.58 27.58
CA ALA A 52 0.30 26.64 26.64
C ALA A 52 0.77 26.91 25.21
N PHE A 53 1.76 27.81 25.03
CA PHE A 53 2.35 28.12 23.73
C PHE A 53 3.12 26.92 23.16
N MET A 54 3.91 26.23 23.97
CA MET A 54 4.61 25.01 23.55
C MET A 54 3.65 23.89 23.22
N LYS A 55 2.56 23.71 23.99
CA LYS A 55 1.50 22.74 23.69
C LYS A 55 0.78 23.06 22.37
N LEU A 56 0.51 24.34 22.12
CA LEU A 56 -0.14 24.78 20.89
C LEU A 56 0.78 24.54 19.67
N HIS A 57 2.04 24.93 19.74
CA HIS A 57 3.02 24.74 18.68
C HIS A 57 3.31 23.26 18.41
N ARG A 58 3.39 22.45 19.46
CA ARG A 58 3.53 20.98 19.35
C ARG A 58 2.29 20.36 18.68
N ARG A 59 1.08 20.86 18.98
CA ARG A 59 -0.16 20.39 18.40
C ARG A 59 -0.27 20.74 16.91
N GLU A 60 0.10 21.97 16.53
CA GLU A 60 0.14 22.39 15.12
C GLU A 60 1.20 21.63 14.32
N SER A 61 2.37 21.39 14.90
CA SER A 61 3.41 20.58 14.27
C SER A 61 2.95 19.13 14.09
N MET A 62 2.31 18.53 15.11
CA MET A 62 1.76 17.18 15.01
C MET A 62 0.61 17.08 13.99
N GLU A 63 -0.27 18.09 13.89
CA GLU A 63 -1.32 18.11 12.87
C GLU A 63 -0.73 18.21 11.45
N LYS A 64 0.35 18.97 11.24
CA LYS A 64 1.03 19.03 9.94
C LYS A 64 1.67 17.69 9.57
N VAL A 65 2.38 17.07 10.51
CA VAL A 65 2.97 15.73 10.32
C VAL A 65 1.88 14.71 10.01
N LYS A 66 0.79 14.72 10.78
CA LYS A 66 -0.34 13.83 10.54
C LYS A 66 -0.93 13.99 9.14
N LYS A 67 -1.14 15.23 8.67
CA LYS A 67 -1.64 15.49 7.31
C LYS A 67 -0.71 14.95 6.22
N VAL A 68 0.62 15.07 6.40
CA VAL A 68 1.60 14.52 5.47
C VAL A 68 1.54 12.99 5.48
N LEU A 69 1.48 12.38 6.67
CA LEU A 69 1.35 10.92 6.80
C LEU A 69 0.03 10.42 6.19
N ASP A 70 -1.09 11.09 6.46
CA ASP A 70 -2.39 10.73 5.87
C ASP A 70 -2.35 10.83 4.34
N ARG A 71 -1.71 11.87 3.79
CA ARG A 71 -1.54 12.02 2.34
C ARG A 71 -0.72 10.88 1.72
N ILE A 72 0.36 10.45 2.39
CA ILE A 72 1.22 9.36 1.91
C ILE A 72 0.52 8.00 2.09
N PHE A 73 0.16 7.67 3.35
CA PHE A 73 -0.22 6.31 3.73
C PHE A 73 -1.70 6.00 3.51
N ILE A 74 -2.55 7.00 3.34
CA ILE A 74 -3.97 6.78 3.08
C ILE A 74 -4.30 7.13 1.63
N GLU A 75 -4.13 8.38 1.24
CA GLU A 75 -4.49 8.83 -0.12
C GLU A 75 -3.56 8.25 -1.17
N GLY A 76 -2.24 8.29 -0.92
CA GLY A 76 -1.22 7.80 -1.85
C GLY A 76 -1.29 6.29 -2.06
N LEU A 77 -1.38 5.50 -0.96
CA LEU A 77 -1.50 4.04 -1.08
C LEU A 77 -2.83 3.60 -1.69
N SER A 78 -3.93 4.33 -1.42
CA SER A 78 -5.21 4.09 -2.10
C SER A 78 -5.09 4.32 -3.60
N ALA A 79 -4.48 5.43 -4.01
CA ALA A 79 -4.26 5.72 -5.43
C ALA A 79 -3.33 4.69 -6.09
N MET A 80 -2.26 4.28 -5.41
CA MET A 80 -1.38 3.21 -5.87
C MET A 80 -2.15 1.92 -6.12
N ALA A 81 -3.05 1.53 -5.21
CA ALA A 81 -3.88 0.33 -5.37
C ALA A 81 -4.79 0.41 -6.61
N HIS A 82 -5.35 1.60 -6.93
CA HIS A 82 -6.12 1.79 -8.15
C HIS A 82 -5.25 1.64 -9.42
N GLY A 83 -4.02 2.19 -9.41
CA GLY A 83 -3.07 2.02 -10.51
C GLY A 83 -2.69 0.55 -10.73
N LEU A 84 -2.39 -0.16 -9.64
CA LEU A 84 -2.15 -1.61 -9.67
C LEU A 84 -3.34 -2.40 -10.22
N PHE A 85 -4.54 -2.07 -9.78
CA PHE A 85 -5.75 -2.76 -10.23
C PHE A 85 -5.94 -2.59 -11.74
N ALA A 86 -5.88 -1.35 -12.23
CA ALA A 86 -6.13 -1.02 -13.63
C ALA A 86 -5.09 -1.62 -14.59
N THR A 87 -3.87 -1.86 -14.13
CA THR A 87 -2.76 -2.37 -14.97
C THR A 87 -2.45 -3.83 -14.67
N LEU A 88 -1.91 -4.14 -13.50
CA LEU A 88 -1.47 -5.49 -13.15
C LEU A 88 -2.64 -6.48 -13.10
N ILE A 89 -3.68 -6.18 -12.32
CA ILE A 89 -4.77 -7.14 -12.09
C ILE A 89 -5.57 -7.35 -13.36
N ILE A 90 -6.03 -6.28 -14.01
CA ILE A 90 -6.76 -6.39 -15.28
C ILE A 90 -5.87 -7.01 -16.37
N GLY A 91 -4.59 -6.62 -16.42
CA GLY A 91 -3.63 -7.24 -17.33
C GLY A 91 -3.49 -8.74 -17.13
N THR A 92 -3.43 -9.20 -15.88
CA THR A 92 -3.37 -10.62 -15.54
C THR A 92 -4.67 -11.36 -15.93
N ILE A 93 -5.83 -10.78 -15.69
CA ILE A 93 -7.13 -11.34 -16.10
C ILE A 93 -7.17 -11.51 -17.62
N ILE A 94 -6.77 -10.49 -18.37
CA ILE A 94 -6.72 -10.53 -19.85
C ILE A 94 -5.74 -11.63 -20.32
N GLN A 95 -4.58 -11.78 -19.67
CA GLN A 95 -3.65 -12.89 -19.99
C GLN A 95 -4.30 -14.25 -19.79
N GLN A 96 -5.06 -14.47 -18.69
CA GLN A 96 -5.75 -15.72 -18.47
C GLN A 96 -6.82 -16.01 -19.53
N ILE A 97 -7.59 -14.99 -19.90
CA ILE A 97 -8.58 -15.12 -21.02
C ILE A 97 -7.85 -15.52 -22.30
N GLY A 98 -6.73 -14.90 -22.63
CA GLY A 98 -5.91 -15.24 -23.79
C GLY A 98 -5.40 -16.69 -23.75
N THR A 99 -4.97 -17.15 -22.58
CA THR A 99 -4.52 -18.54 -22.36
C THR A 99 -5.65 -19.54 -22.55
N PHE A 100 -6.85 -19.24 -22.08
CA PHE A 100 -8.03 -20.12 -22.23
C PHE A 100 -8.53 -20.20 -23.67
N LEU A 101 -8.51 -19.09 -24.41
CA LEU A 101 -8.96 -19.07 -25.81
C LEU A 101 -8.00 -19.80 -26.73
N GLY A 102 -6.69 -19.75 -26.44
CA GLY A 102 -5.67 -20.41 -27.27
C GLY A 102 -5.58 -19.88 -28.69
N GLY A 103 -4.77 -20.52 -29.53
CA GLY A 103 -4.60 -20.13 -30.91
C GLY A 103 -4.05 -18.70 -31.12
N ASN A 104 -4.14 -18.20 -32.34
CA ASN A 104 -3.61 -16.86 -32.67
C ASN A 104 -4.35 -15.72 -31.94
N ILE A 105 -5.68 -15.80 -31.86
CA ILE A 105 -6.49 -14.77 -31.17
C ILE A 105 -6.17 -14.75 -29.68
N GLY A 106 -6.11 -15.93 -29.06
CA GLY A 106 -5.73 -16.05 -27.64
C GLY A 106 -4.32 -15.50 -27.39
N GLY A 107 -3.37 -15.75 -28.30
CA GLY A 107 -2.02 -15.19 -28.24
C GLY A 107 -2.00 -13.66 -28.28
N MET A 108 -2.81 -13.03 -29.14
CA MET A 108 -2.92 -11.57 -29.21
C MET A 108 -3.51 -10.98 -27.92
N ILE A 109 -4.56 -11.62 -27.38
CA ILE A 109 -5.18 -11.20 -26.12
C ILE A 109 -4.17 -11.34 -24.96
N PHE A 110 -3.41 -12.46 -24.91
CA PHE A 110 -2.36 -12.66 -23.90
C PHE A 110 -1.30 -11.55 -23.95
N ILE A 111 -0.83 -11.18 -25.14
CA ILE A 111 0.16 -10.11 -25.33
C ILE A 111 -0.42 -8.77 -24.86
N ALA A 112 -1.67 -8.45 -25.18
CA ALA A 112 -2.33 -7.23 -24.69
C ALA A 112 -2.39 -7.18 -23.15
N GLY A 113 -2.73 -8.29 -22.50
CA GLY A 113 -2.72 -8.39 -21.04
C GLY A 113 -1.30 -8.27 -20.45
N LYS A 114 -0.30 -8.87 -21.11
CA LYS A 114 1.11 -8.75 -20.70
C LYS A 114 1.61 -7.30 -20.80
N LEU A 115 1.22 -6.60 -21.86
CA LEU A 115 1.53 -5.17 -22.02
C LEU A 115 0.92 -4.34 -20.88
N ALA A 116 -0.36 -4.54 -20.59
CA ALA A 116 -1.03 -3.85 -19.48
C ALA A 116 -0.31 -4.10 -18.14
N ALA A 117 0.03 -5.34 -17.84
CA ALA A 117 0.74 -5.71 -16.62
C ALA A 117 2.15 -5.10 -16.53
N SER A 118 2.87 -4.98 -17.64
CA SER A 118 4.21 -4.37 -17.66
C SER A 118 4.20 -2.86 -17.39
N LEU A 119 3.07 -2.19 -17.60
CA LEU A 119 2.89 -0.76 -17.34
C LEU A 119 2.47 -0.44 -15.90
N THR A 120 2.59 -1.39 -14.98
CA THR A 120 2.16 -1.21 -13.58
C THR A 120 2.81 0.00 -12.91
N GLY A 121 4.12 0.20 -13.09
CA GLY A 121 4.82 1.36 -12.56
C GLY A 121 4.26 2.69 -13.09
N ALA A 122 3.95 2.76 -14.38
CA ALA A 122 3.31 3.93 -15.00
C ALA A 122 1.89 4.16 -14.44
N GLY A 123 1.09 3.09 -14.32
CA GLY A 123 -0.25 3.15 -13.76
C GLY A 123 -0.27 3.68 -12.34
N ILE A 124 0.68 3.25 -11.51
CA ILE A 124 0.85 3.76 -10.14
C ILE A 124 1.17 5.26 -10.16
N GLY A 125 2.15 5.69 -10.96
CA GLY A 125 2.55 7.09 -11.06
C GLY A 125 1.39 8.00 -11.48
N VAL A 126 0.68 7.62 -12.54
CA VAL A 126 -0.50 8.36 -13.05
C VAL A 126 -1.60 8.41 -11.99
N ALA A 127 -1.95 7.28 -11.36
CA ALA A 127 -3.03 7.22 -10.39
C ALA A 127 -2.76 8.11 -9.16
N VAL A 128 -1.51 8.11 -8.66
CA VAL A 128 -1.11 8.96 -7.52
C VAL A 128 -1.18 10.44 -7.88
N ALA A 129 -0.62 10.83 -9.04
CA ALA A 129 -0.66 12.22 -9.50
C ALA A 129 -2.10 12.71 -9.75
N TYR A 130 -2.94 11.86 -10.35
CA TYR A 130 -4.35 12.16 -10.58
C TYR A 130 -5.13 12.34 -9.26
N LYS A 131 -4.93 11.45 -8.28
CA LYS A 131 -5.56 11.55 -6.96
C LYS A 131 -5.19 12.85 -6.25
N PHE A 132 -3.95 13.29 -6.42
CA PHE A 132 -3.45 14.55 -5.85
C PHE A 132 -3.87 15.79 -6.65
N LYS A 133 -4.63 15.60 -7.75
CA LYS A 133 -5.13 16.67 -8.63
C LYS A 133 -4.00 17.52 -9.21
N GLU A 134 -2.93 16.88 -9.63
CA GLU A 134 -1.76 17.54 -10.21
C GLU A 134 -2.03 18.00 -11.66
N ALA A 135 -1.21 18.94 -12.13
CA ALA A 135 -1.27 19.43 -13.50
C ALA A 135 -0.98 18.31 -14.52
N PRO A 136 -1.55 18.36 -15.75
CA PRO A 136 -1.40 17.29 -16.75
C PRO A 136 0.06 16.90 -17.04
N LEU A 137 0.98 17.86 -17.09
CA LEU A 137 2.40 17.59 -17.32
C LEU A 137 3.02 16.77 -16.17
N VAL A 138 2.64 17.03 -14.91
CA VAL A 138 3.08 16.26 -13.75
C VAL A 138 2.49 14.85 -13.81
N VAL A 139 1.20 14.70 -14.15
CA VAL A 139 0.52 13.40 -14.25
C VAL A 139 1.22 12.49 -15.28
N VAL A 140 1.47 13.01 -16.50
CA VAL A 140 2.13 12.25 -17.55
C VAL A 140 3.58 11.92 -17.19
N SER A 141 4.30 12.87 -16.61
CA SER A 141 5.71 12.67 -16.20
C SER A 141 5.85 11.67 -15.03
N ALA A 142 4.86 11.63 -14.15
CA ALA A 142 4.82 10.67 -13.03
C ALA A 142 4.75 9.21 -13.52
N ALA A 143 4.22 8.94 -14.72
CA ALA A 143 4.26 7.62 -15.32
C ALA A 143 5.71 7.13 -15.51
N THR A 144 6.58 7.98 -16.06
CA THR A 144 8.00 7.64 -16.26
C THR A 144 8.72 7.48 -14.93
N ALA A 145 8.48 8.37 -13.95
CA ALA A 145 9.05 8.27 -12.61
C ALA A 145 8.64 6.95 -11.92
N GLY A 146 7.37 6.55 -12.05
CA GLY A 146 6.87 5.29 -11.53
C GLY A 146 7.51 4.07 -12.20
N MET A 147 7.69 4.09 -13.53
CA MET A 147 8.40 3.01 -14.26
C MET A 147 9.86 2.92 -13.80
N ALA A 148 10.57 4.03 -13.69
CA ALA A 148 11.95 4.04 -13.23
C ALA A 148 12.08 3.45 -11.82
N GLY A 149 11.16 3.79 -10.90
CA GLY A 149 11.11 3.23 -9.55
C GLY A 149 10.77 1.73 -9.53
N ALA A 150 9.81 1.31 -10.38
CA ALA A 150 9.41 -0.10 -10.50
C ALA A 150 10.56 -1.01 -10.92
N PHE A 151 11.41 -0.54 -11.81
CA PHE A 151 12.52 -1.31 -12.37
C PHE A 151 13.91 -0.85 -11.90
N ALA A 152 13.99 -0.02 -10.87
CA ALA A 152 15.23 0.59 -10.40
C ALA A 152 16.35 -0.43 -10.16
N SER A 153 16.07 -1.51 -9.44
CA SER A 153 17.05 -2.57 -9.17
C SER A 153 17.49 -3.31 -10.43
N SER A 154 16.55 -3.54 -11.37
CA SER A 154 16.85 -4.19 -12.65
C SER A 154 17.68 -3.29 -13.58
N ILE A 155 17.40 -1.97 -13.56
CA ILE A 155 18.15 -0.96 -14.32
C ILE A 155 19.58 -0.88 -13.79
N LEU A 156 19.76 -0.75 -12.48
CA LEU A 156 21.08 -0.68 -11.84
C LEU A 156 21.89 -1.97 -12.02
N ALA A 157 21.22 -3.12 -12.08
CA ALA A 157 21.86 -4.41 -12.35
C ALA A 157 22.14 -4.65 -13.84
N GLY A 158 21.84 -3.71 -14.74
CA GLY A 158 22.03 -3.85 -16.18
C GLY A 158 21.11 -4.87 -16.86
N LYS A 159 20.08 -5.37 -16.18
CA LYS A 159 19.19 -6.44 -16.67
C LYS A 159 18.06 -5.93 -17.59
N VAL A 160 17.92 -4.63 -17.74
CA VAL A 160 16.88 -4.01 -18.58
C VAL A 160 17.31 -3.91 -20.03
N PHE A 161 18.60 -3.90 -20.29
CA PHE A 161 19.15 -3.86 -21.67
C PHE A 161 19.63 -5.26 -22.04
N VAL A 162 18.94 -5.90 -22.97
CA VAL A 162 19.26 -7.24 -23.47
C VAL A 162 19.33 -7.14 -25.00
N ASP A 163 20.47 -7.50 -25.60
CA ASP A 163 20.73 -7.51 -27.04
C ASP A 163 20.33 -6.17 -27.74
N GLY A 164 20.61 -5.04 -27.09
CA GLY A 164 20.30 -3.71 -27.63
C GLY A 164 18.84 -3.28 -27.51
N ALA A 165 17.98 -4.13 -26.98
CA ALA A 165 16.58 -3.82 -26.70
C ALA A 165 16.31 -3.54 -25.22
N MET A 166 15.37 -2.64 -24.92
CA MET A 166 14.92 -2.42 -23.57
C MET A 166 13.82 -3.44 -23.21
N VAL A 167 14.07 -4.30 -22.23
CA VAL A 167 13.17 -5.36 -21.81
C VAL A 167 12.73 -5.15 -20.36
N PHE A 168 11.45 -4.84 -20.16
CA PHE A 168 10.83 -4.80 -18.84
C PHE A 168 10.19 -6.15 -18.56
N ALA A 169 10.83 -6.95 -17.71
CA ALA A 169 10.33 -8.27 -17.32
C ALA A 169 9.36 -8.16 -16.14
N GLY A 170 8.09 -8.45 -16.38
CA GLY A 170 7.04 -8.44 -15.37
C GLY A 170 6.55 -7.03 -15.00
N PRO A 171 5.84 -6.90 -13.86
CA PRO A 171 5.21 -5.65 -13.43
C PRO A 171 6.17 -4.67 -12.73
N GLY A 172 7.40 -5.10 -12.43
CA GLY A 172 8.31 -4.35 -11.56
C GLY A 172 7.91 -4.39 -10.08
N GLU A 173 8.56 -3.54 -9.27
CA GLU A 173 8.31 -3.47 -7.82
C GLU A 173 7.37 -2.31 -7.50
N PRO A 174 6.13 -2.59 -7.01
CA PRO A 174 5.13 -1.55 -6.79
C PRO A 174 5.53 -0.50 -5.75
N LEU A 175 6.23 -0.90 -4.68
CA LEU A 175 6.67 0.01 -3.64
C LEU A 175 7.71 1.00 -4.18
N GLY A 176 8.66 0.53 -4.98
CA GLY A 176 9.63 1.37 -5.67
C GLY A 176 8.97 2.36 -6.64
N ALA A 177 7.99 1.88 -7.41
CA ALA A 177 7.18 2.72 -8.29
C ALA A 177 6.47 3.85 -7.52
N PHE A 178 5.84 3.51 -6.39
CA PHE A 178 5.10 4.47 -5.57
C PHE A 178 6.02 5.56 -5.01
N ILE A 179 7.15 5.19 -4.41
CA ILE A 179 8.06 6.15 -3.77
C ILE A 179 8.67 7.08 -4.82
N ALA A 180 9.16 6.52 -5.95
CA ALA A 180 9.74 7.33 -7.03
C ALA A 180 8.71 8.29 -7.64
N ALA A 181 7.50 7.81 -7.93
CA ALA A 181 6.42 8.64 -8.43
C ALA A 181 6.03 9.73 -7.42
N TYR A 182 5.86 9.39 -6.13
CA TYR A 182 5.48 10.35 -5.09
C TYR A 182 6.49 11.50 -4.98
N VAL A 183 7.79 11.20 -4.98
CA VAL A 183 8.83 12.22 -4.91
C VAL A 183 8.89 13.03 -6.21
N GLY A 184 8.78 12.38 -7.37
CA GLY A 184 8.69 13.05 -8.66
C GLY A 184 7.51 14.04 -8.71
N ILE A 185 6.33 13.61 -8.27
CA ILE A 185 5.12 14.44 -8.18
C ILE A 185 5.34 15.62 -7.22
N PHE A 186 5.94 15.39 -6.06
CA PHE A 186 6.21 16.45 -5.08
C PHE A 186 7.06 17.58 -5.68
N PHE A 187 8.18 17.26 -6.32
CA PHE A 187 9.04 18.26 -6.96
C PHE A 187 8.40 18.85 -8.22
N GLY A 188 7.67 18.03 -9.02
CA GLY A 188 6.92 18.52 -10.16
C GLY A 188 5.85 19.54 -9.77
N HIS A 189 5.11 19.30 -8.70
CA HIS A 189 4.15 20.26 -8.13
C HIS A 189 4.80 21.59 -7.75
N MET A 190 6.02 21.54 -7.20
CA MET A 190 6.72 22.74 -6.78
C MET A 190 7.10 23.67 -7.93
N VAL A 191 7.29 23.15 -9.15
CA VAL A 191 7.76 23.92 -10.31
C VAL A 191 6.66 24.17 -11.34
N SER A 192 5.62 23.35 -11.36
CA SER A 192 4.54 23.42 -12.34
C SER A 192 3.83 24.78 -12.35
N GLY A 193 3.70 25.35 -13.55
CA GLY A 193 3.06 26.66 -13.78
C GLY A 193 3.86 27.88 -13.30
N LYS A 194 5.13 27.71 -12.87
CA LYS A 194 5.95 28.82 -12.32
C LYS A 194 6.97 29.39 -13.30
N THR A 195 7.19 28.74 -14.42
CA THR A 195 8.19 29.16 -15.40
C THR A 195 7.56 29.40 -16.76
N LYS A 196 8.16 30.31 -17.57
CA LYS A 196 7.71 30.54 -18.96
C LYS A 196 7.94 29.34 -19.88
N VAL A 197 8.80 28.42 -19.48
CA VAL A 197 9.16 27.19 -20.19
C VAL A 197 8.67 25.94 -19.43
N ASP A 198 7.51 26.04 -18.83
CA ASP A 198 6.91 25.01 -17.95
C ASP A 198 6.83 23.65 -18.64
N ILE A 199 6.56 23.64 -19.94
CA ILE A 199 6.49 22.41 -20.76
C ILE A 199 7.78 21.58 -20.74
N LEU A 200 8.94 22.20 -20.48
CA LEU A 200 10.24 21.53 -20.36
C LEU A 200 10.61 21.31 -18.90
N VAL A 201 10.46 22.34 -18.08
CA VAL A 201 10.93 22.33 -16.66
C VAL A 201 10.14 21.32 -15.84
N THR A 202 8.83 21.31 -15.93
CA THR A 202 7.98 20.42 -15.13
C THR A 202 8.24 18.94 -15.41
N PRO A 203 8.28 18.44 -16.68
CA PRO A 203 8.63 17.05 -16.95
C PRO A 203 10.06 16.69 -16.52
N VAL A 204 11.04 17.52 -16.81
CA VAL A 204 12.45 17.25 -16.44
C VAL A 204 12.61 17.13 -14.94
N VAL A 205 12.01 18.02 -14.16
CA VAL A 205 12.08 17.98 -12.69
C VAL A 205 11.33 16.79 -12.14
N THR A 206 10.12 16.50 -12.64
CA THR A 206 9.31 15.36 -12.18
C THR A 206 10.00 14.03 -12.46
N ILE A 207 10.45 13.81 -13.70
CA ILE A 207 11.13 12.58 -14.11
C ILE A 207 12.49 12.48 -13.42
N GLY A 208 13.30 13.54 -13.46
CA GLY A 208 14.66 13.54 -12.91
C GLY A 208 14.69 13.26 -11.42
N SER A 209 13.85 13.93 -10.63
CA SER A 209 13.76 13.69 -9.18
C SER A 209 13.19 12.31 -8.85
N GLY A 210 12.18 11.85 -9.59
CA GLY A 210 11.62 10.51 -9.44
C GLY A 210 12.63 9.41 -9.77
N CYS A 211 13.34 9.50 -10.90
CA CYS A 211 14.40 8.58 -11.28
C CYS A 211 15.54 8.55 -10.24
N LEU A 212 16.01 9.72 -9.81
CA LEU A 212 17.08 9.83 -8.82
C LEU A 212 16.71 9.08 -7.53
N VAL A 213 15.52 9.36 -6.99
CA VAL A 213 15.06 8.70 -5.75
C VAL A 213 14.78 7.22 -6.00
N GLY A 214 14.20 6.85 -7.14
CA GLY A 214 13.99 5.46 -7.52
C GLY A 214 15.30 4.66 -7.50
N PHE A 215 16.36 5.18 -8.11
CA PHE A 215 17.67 4.53 -8.13
C PHE A 215 18.35 4.47 -6.76
N LEU A 216 18.18 5.49 -5.92
CA LEU A 216 18.70 5.49 -4.55
C LEU A 216 17.98 4.47 -3.64
N ILE A 217 16.66 4.31 -3.81
CA ILE A 217 15.83 3.46 -2.97
C ILE A 217 15.74 2.02 -3.51
N GLY A 218 15.99 1.81 -4.80
CA GLY A 218 15.95 0.49 -5.43
C GLY A 218 16.75 -0.59 -4.67
N PRO A 219 18.05 -0.39 -4.35
CA PRO A 219 18.83 -1.36 -3.61
C PRO A 219 18.29 -1.67 -2.20
N PRO A 220 17.91 -0.69 -1.35
CA PRO A 220 17.23 -0.95 -0.08
C PRO A 220 15.94 -1.78 -0.22
N ILE A 221 15.10 -1.49 -1.22
CA ILE A 221 13.88 -2.27 -1.48
C ILE A 221 14.24 -3.70 -1.88
N SER A 222 15.21 -3.88 -2.78
CA SER A 222 15.70 -5.21 -3.18
C SER A 222 16.26 -5.98 -1.99
N GLY A 223 17.02 -5.33 -1.09
CA GLY A 223 17.52 -5.92 0.16
C GLY A 223 16.38 -6.37 1.08
N PHE A 224 15.35 -5.54 1.23
CA PHE A 224 14.15 -5.88 2.01
C PHE A 224 13.40 -7.07 1.40
N MET A 225 13.24 -7.10 0.07
CA MET A 225 12.63 -8.24 -0.63
C MET A 225 13.43 -9.54 -0.45
N SER A 226 14.76 -9.45 -0.51
CA SER A 226 15.66 -10.59 -0.25
C SER A 226 15.56 -11.09 1.20
N TRP A 227 15.42 -10.17 2.17
CA TRP A 227 15.20 -10.53 3.57
C TRP A 227 13.84 -11.23 3.77
N LEU A 228 12.75 -10.70 3.18
CA LEU A 228 11.47 -11.39 3.17
C LEU A 228 11.57 -12.78 2.53
N GLY A 229 12.31 -12.88 1.43
CA GLY A 229 12.58 -14.13 0.77
C GLY A 229 13.28 -15.14 1.69
N SER A 230 14.29 -14.72 2.43
CA SER A 230 14.99 -15.59 3.38
C SER A 230 14.09 -16.06 4.51
N LEU A 231 13.17 -15.21 4.98
CA LEU A 231 12.18 -15.58 6.00
C LEU A 231 11.19 -16.63 5.50
N ILE A 232 10.75 -16.49 4.24
CA ILE A 232 9.85 -17.48 3.61
C ILE A 232 10.60 -18.80 3.41
N ASN A 233 11.84 -18.77 2.90
CA ASN A 233 12.67 -19.97 2.73
C ASN A 233 12.86 -20.71 4.06
N TRP A 234 13.21 -19.99 5.13
CA TRP A 234 13.26 -20.58 6.46
C TRP A 234 11.94 -21.27 6.83
N GLY A 235 10.80 -20.65 6.52
CA GLY A 235 9.48 -21.26 6.73
C GLY A 235 9.28 -22.54 5.92
N THR A 236 9.81 -22.64 4.71
CA THR A 236 9.64 -23.84 3.85
C THR A 236 10.45 -25.04 4.34
N GLU A 237 11.49 -24.84 5.13
CA GLU A 237 12.32 -25.89 5.72
C GLU A 237 11.70 -26.51 6.96
N GLN A 238 10.61 -25.94 7.49
CA GLN A 238 9.94 -26.45 8.67
C GLN A 238 9.08 -27.66 8.35
N GLN A 239 8.65 -28.39 9.40
CA GLN A 239 7.66 -29.45 9.25
C GLN A 239 6.38 -28.94 8.60
N PRO A 240 5.64 -29.79 7.83
CA PRO A 240 4.46 -29.36 7.04
C PRO A 240 3.42 -28.57 7.81
N PHE A 241 3.24 -28.81 9.11
CA PHE A 241 2.33 -28.04 9.95
C PHE A 241 2.82 -26.61 10.17
N LEU A 242 4.05 -26.43 10.62
CA LEU A 242 4.64 -25.11 10.86
C LEU A 242 4.89 -24.35 9.54
N MET A 243 5.37 -25.05 8.52
CA MET A 243 5.48 -24.51 7.17
C MET A 243 4.12 -23.98 6.67
N GLY A 244 3.06 -24.77 6.86
CA GLY A 244 1.70 -24.36 6.51
C GLY A 244 1.29 -23.06 7.17
N ILE A 245 1.55 -22.87 8.46
CA ILE A 245 1.25 -21.63 9.19
C ILE A 245 2.12 -20.48 8.68
N ILE A 246 3.44 -20.65 8.72
CA ILE A 246 4.40 -19.57 8.47
C ILE A 246 4.28 -19.05 7.06
N VAL A 247 4.33 -19.96 6.07
CA VAL A 247 4.31 -19.57 4.65
C VAL A 247 2.95 -18.98 4.27
N SER A 248 1.84 -19.56 4.72
CA SER A 248 0.51 -19.01 4.40
C SER A 248 0.28 -17.64 5.00
N VAL A 249 0.66 -17.43 6.27
CA VAL A 249 0.51 -16.12 6.91
C VAL A 249 1.41 -15.08 6.24
N LEU A 250 2.69 -15.38 6.06
CA LEU A 250 3.64 -14.42 5.46
C LEU A 250 3.25 -14.05 4.03
N MET A 251 2.97 -15.05 3.18
CA MET A 251 2.61 -14.78 1.78
C MET A 251 1.26 -14.08 1.65
N GLY A 252 0.28 -14.43 2.48
CA GLY A 252 -1.00 -13.72 2.52
C GLY A 252 -0.85 -12.25 2.95
N MET A 253 -0.02 -11.97 3.96
CA MET A 253 0.29 -10.60 4.37
C MET A 253 1.04 -9.84 3.28
N ILE A 254 2.07 -10.44 2.68
CA ILE A 254 2.86 -9.85 1.60
C ILE A 254 1.98 -9.50 0.40
N LEU A 255 1.05 -10.38 0.01
CA LEU A 255 0.09 -10.10 -1.07
C LEU A 255 -0.77 -8.86 -0.78
N THR A 256 -1.13 -8.65 0.48
CA THR A 256 -1.96 -7.50 0.88
C THR A 256 -1.15 -6.21 0.96
N LEU A 257 0.14 -6.30 1.26
CA LEU A 257 1.05 -5.15 1.26
C LEU A 257 1.40 -4.70 -0.17
N PRO A 258 1.88 -3.45 -0.36
CA PRO A 258 2.32 -2.95 -1.66
C PRO A 258 3.67 -3.55 -2.09
N ILE A 259 3.74 -4.87 -2.09
CA ILE A 259 4.91 -5.69 -2.37
C ILE A 259 4.54 -6.72 -3.42
N SER A 260 5.47 -7.05 -4.32
CA SER A 260 5.20 -8.05 -5.37
C SER A 260 5.35 -9.49 -4.83
N SER A 261 4.25 -10.03 -4.24
CA SER A 261 4.20 -11.43 -3.79
C SER A 261 4.45 -12.43 -4.92
N ALA A 262 3.97 -12.13 -6.13
CA ALA A 262 4.23 -12.94 -7.31
C ALA A 262 5.73 -13.01 -7.66
N ALA A 263 6.42 -11.86 -7.61
CA ALA A 263 7.87 -11.82 -7.82
C ALA A 263 8.63 -12.64 -6.77
N LEU A 264 8.22 -12.57 -5.50
CA LEU A 264 8.81 -13.39 -4.43
C LEU A 264 8.60 -14.88 -4.69
N GLY A 265 7.39 -15.30 -5.05
CA GLY A 265 7.11 -16.70 -5.38
C GLY A 265 8.02 -17.24 -6.48
N VAL A 266 8.27 -16.44 -7.52
CA VAL A 266 9.14 -16.80 -8.65
C VAL A 266 10.62 -16.78 -8.25
N ILE A 267 11.08 -15.72 -7.55
CA ILE A 267 12.49 -15.58 -7.13
C ILE A 267 12.91 -16.73 -6.20
N LEU A 268 12.03 -17.11 -5.27
CA LEU A 268 12.26 -18.20 -4.34
C LEU A 268 12.03 -19.59 -4.96
N ASN A 269 11.55 -19.62 -6.20
CA ASN A 269 11.16 -20.85 -6.89
C ASN A 269 10.25 -21.76 -6.03
N LEU A 270 9.26 -21.14 -5.37
CA LEU A 270 8.35 -21.85 -4.50
C LEU A 270 7.62 -22.94 -5.29
N SER A 271 7.62 -24.15 -4.78
CA SER A 271 7.01 -25.31 -5.43
C SER A 271 6.39 -26.28 -4.42
N GLY A 272 5.62 -27.24 -4.91
CA GLY A 272 5.03 -28.27 -4.09
C GLY A 272 4.13 -27.73 -2.96
N LEU A 273 4.25 -28.32 -1.77
CA LEU A 273 3.44 -27.96 -0.58
C LEU A 273 3.65 -26.53 -0.11
N ALA A 274 4.88 -26.01 -0.20
CA ALA A 274 5.18 -24.63 0.19
C ALA A 274 4.45 -23.63 -0.72
N ALA A 275 4.45 -23.85 -2.04
CA ALA A 275 3.68 -23.04 -2.98
C ALA A 275 2.17 -23.18 -2.76
N GLY A 276 1.69 -24.37 -2.40
CA GLY A 276 0.31 -24.60 -2.02
C GLY A 276 -0.10 -23.83 -0.77
N ALA A 277 0.70 -23.87 0.29
CA ALA A 277 0.50 -23.09 1.52
C ALA A 277 0.46 -21.59 1.24
N ALA A 278 1.41 -21.09 0.44
CA ALA A 278 1.46 -19.70 0.00
C ALA A 278 0.16 -19.25 -0.70
N THR A 279 -0.31 -20.08 -1.64
CA THR A 279 -1.56 -19.82 -2.37
C THR A 279 -2.76 -19.78 -1.43
N VAL A 280 -2.87 -20.72 -0.48
CA VAL A 280 -3.95 -20.75 0.51
C VAL A 280 -3.96 -19.48 1.35
N GLY A 281 -2.79 -19.03 1.84
CA GLY A 281 -2.66 -17.80 2.61
C GLY A 281 -3.06 -16.56 1.81
N CYS A 282 -2.65 -16.50 0.55
CA CYS A 282 -3.05 -15.45 -0.38
C CYS A 282 -4.58 -15.43 -0.60
N CYS A 283 -5.21 -16.62 -0.78
CA CYS A 283 -6.66 -16.74 -0.90
C CYS A 283 -7.39 -16.30 0.38
N CYS A 284 -6.86 -16.65 1.58
CA CYS A 284 -7.43 -16.20 2.85
C CYS A 284 -7.45 -14.68 2.98
N ASN A 285 -6.43 -14.00 2.49
CA ASN A 285 -6.41 -12.54 2.51
C ASN A 285 -7.38 -11.95 1.47
N MET A 286 -7.40 -12.45 0.24
CA MET A 286 -8.25 -11.92 -0.82
C MET A 286 -9.73 -12.20 -0.59
N VAL A 287 -10.09 -13.48 -0.54
CA VAL A 287 -11.48 -13.92 -0.31
C VAL A 287 -11.95 -13.49 1.07
N GLY A 288 -11.05 -13.56 2.08
CA GLY A 288 -11.34 -13.15 3.44
C GLY A 288 -11.76 -11.68 3.54
N PHE A 289 -10.96 -10.75 3.02
CA PHE A 289 -11.35 -9.34 2.99
C PHE A 289 -12.59 -9.08 2.13
N ALA A 290 -12.74 -9.79 1.01
CA ALA A 290 -13.90 -9.66 0.14
C ALA A 290 -15.21 -9.94 0.89
N VAL A 291 -15.27 -11.05 1.66
CA VAL A 291 -16.48 -11.43 2.41
C VAL A 291 -16.63 -10.64 3.70
N ALA A 292 -15.55 -10.41 4.46
CA ALA A 292 -15.59 -9.67 5.73
C ALA A 292 -16.06 -8.22 5.55
N SER A 293 -15.73 -7.60 4.40
CA SER A 293 -16.13 -6.23 4.07
C SER A 293 -17.39 -6.12 3.20
N TYR A 294 -18.07 -7.24 2.94
CA TYR A 294 -19.24 -7.26 2.03
C TYR A 294 -20.36 -6.30 2.43
N ARG A 295 -20.61 -6.14 3.75
CA ARG A 295 -21.65 -5.23 4.25
C ARG A 295 -21.39 -3.77 3.86
N GLU A 296 -20.12 -3.40 3.73
CA GLU A 296 -19.65 -2.04 3.45
C GLU A 296 -19.50 -1.79 1.94
N ASN A 297 -18.98 -2.78 1.22
CA ASN A 297 -18.51 -2.63 -0.17
C ASN A 297 -19.39 -3.37 -1.21
N LYS A 298 -20.36 -4.19 -0.77
CA LYS A 298 -21.28 -4.95 -1.61
C LYS A 298 -20.55 -5.79 -2.68
N VAL A 299 -21.23 -6.06 -3.80
CA VAL A 299 -20.70 -6.90 -4.89
C VAL A 299 -19.46 -6.31 -5.54
N GLY A 300 -19.43 -4.98 -5.73
CA GLY A 300 -18.26 -4.31 -6.30
C GLY A 300 -16.99 -4.57 -5.48
N GLY A 301 -17.06 -4.38 -4.16
CA GLY A 301 -15.93 -4.67 -3.28
C GLY A 301 -15.61 -6.15 -3.14
N LEU A 302 -16.63 -7.03 -3.22
CA LEU A 302 -16.43 -8.49 -3.23
C LEU A 302 -15.56 -8.91 -4.44
N LEU A 303 -15.91 -8.45 -5.64
CA LEU A 303 -15.19 -8.78 -6.87
C LEU A 303 -13.81 -8.10 -6.91
N ALA A 304 -13.74 -6.82 -6.54
CA ALA A 304 -12.49 -6.07 -6.55
C ALA A 304 -11.42 -6.68 -5.62
N GLN A 305 -11.81 -7.18 -4.46
CA GLN A 305 -10.90 -7.82 -3.50
C GLN A 305 -10.73 -9.32 -3.77
N GLY A 306 -11.83 -10.03 -4.05
CA GLY A 306 -11.83 -11.49 -4.22
C GLY A 306 -11.16 -11.97 -5.49
N ILE A 307 -11.27 -11.22 -6.59
CA ILE A 307 -10.65 -11.57 -7.89
C ILE A 307 -9.54 -10.57 -8.24
N GLY A 308 -9.62 -9.35 -7.73
CA GLY A 308 -8.62 -8.31 -7.98
C GLY A 308 -7.46 -8.37 -7.00
N THR A 309 -7.55 -7.66 -5.89
CA THR A 309 -6.49 -7.62 -4.88
C THR A 309 -6.96 -7.16 -3.50
N SER A 310 -6.43 -7.77 -2.45
CA SER A 310 -6.62 -7.32 -1.05
C SER A 310 -5.85 -6.02 -0.73
N MET A 311 -4.93 -5.57 -1.58
CA MET A 311 -4.20 -4.30 -1.39
C MET A 311 -5.11 -3.08 -1.26
N LEU A 312 -6.33 -3.14 -1.80
CA LEU A 312 -7.35 -2.11 -1.63
C LEU A 312 -7.65 -1.80 -0.15
N GLN A 313 -7.39 -2.76 0.76
CA GLN A 313 -7.57 -2.57 2.20
C GLN A 313 -6.37 -1.95 2.91
N VAL A 314 -5.22 -1.77 2.24
CA VAL A 314 -4.01 -1.21 2.88
C VAL A 314 -4.26 0.13 3.58
N PRO A 315 -4.96 1.11 2.97
CA PRO A 315 -5.28 2.36 3.66
C PRO A 315 -6.10 2.17 4.93
N ASN A 316 -7.01 1.20 4.94
CA ASN A 316 -7.83 0.86 6.11
C ASN A 316 -7.02 0.10 7.16
N ILE A 317 -6.14 -0.81 6.75
CA ILE A 317 -5.20 -1.53 7.64
C ILE A 317 -4.28 -0.54 8.35
N VAL A 318 -3.74 0.46 7.63
CA VAL A 318 -2.91 1.52 8.23
C VAL A 318 -3.68 2.33 9.26
N LYS A 319 -4.97 2.65 8.98
CA LYS A 319 -5.85 3.34 9.93
C LYS A 319 -6.18 2.47 11.15
N LYS A 320 -6.42 1.18 10.92
CA LYS A 320 -6.88 0.23 11.94
C LYS A 320 -6.36 -1.19 11.69
N PRO A 321 -5.14 -1.53 12.14
CA PRO A 321 -4.50 -2.82 11.87
C PRO A 321 -5.30 -4.05 12.30
N VAL A 322 -6.19 -3.91 13.28
CA VAL A 322 -7.04 -5.00 13.80
C VAL A 322 -7.92 -5.65 12.73
N ILE A 323 -8.30 -4.91 11.67
CA ILE A 323 -9.11 -5.46 10.57
C ILE A 323 -8.39 -6.55 9.76
N TRP A 324 -7.07 -6.66 9.88
CA TRP A 324 -6.28 -7.69 9.20
C TRP A 324 -6.30 -9.04 9.91
N LEU A 325 -6.52 -9.04 11.23
CA LEU A 325 -6.49 -10.26 12.05
C LEU A 325 -7.39 -11.39 11.55
N PRO A 326 -8.64 -11.17 11.08
CA PRO A 326 -9.47 -12.26 10.55
C PRO A 326 -8.81 -13.03 9.41
N ALA A 327 -8.16 -12.33 8.47
CA ALA A 327 -7.47 -12.96 7.34
C ALA A 327 -6.17 -13.66 7.78
N ILE A 328 -5.42 -13.08 8.72
CA ILE A 328 -4.21 -13.70 9.30
C ILE A 328 -4.55 -14.97 10.03
N ILE A 329 -5.59 -14.95 10.89
CA ILE A 329 -6.04 -16.12 11.64
C ILE A 329 -6.54 -17.21 10.67
N SER A 330 -7.30 -16.85 9.65
CA SER A 330 -7.74 -17.75 8.60
C SER A 330 -6.55 -18.42 7.89
N SER A 331 -5.52 -17.63 7.53
CA SER A 331 -4.30 -18.15 6.92
C SER A 331 -3.58 -19.15 7.83
N ALA A 332 -3.45 -18.81 9.13
CA ALA A 332 -2.80 -19.68 10.11
C ALA A 332 -3.53 -21.01 10.33
N ILE A 333 -4.87 -21.01 10.24
CA ILE A 333 -5.68 -22.23 10.39
C ILE A 333 -5.67 -23.05 9.08
N LEU A 334 -5.89 -22.41 7.95
CA LEU A 334 -6.10 -23.09 6.68
C LEU A 334 -4.79 -23.49 5.98
N GLY A 335 -3.67 -22.82 6.29
CA GLY A 335 -2.35 -23.23 5.79
C GLY A 335 -2.02 -24.69 6.13
N PRO A 336 -2.03 -25.09 7.41
CA PRO A 336 -1.84 -26.50 7.80
C PRO A 336 -2.88 -27.46 7.23
N VAL A 337 -4.13 -27.04 7.12
CA VAL A 337 -5.17 -27.88 6.46
C VAL A 337 -4.80 -28.13 5.00
N GLY A 338 -4.31 -27.09 4.31
CA GLY A 338 -3.83 -27.20 2.94
C GLY A 338 -2.63 -28.14 2.79
N THR A 339 -1.66 -28.05 3.69
CA THR A 339 -0.42 -28.86 3.59
C THR A 339 -0.58 -30.29 4.08
N MET A 340 -1.26 -30.51 5.21
CA MET A 340 -1.32 -31.82 5.89
C MET A 340 -2.53 -32.66 5.50
N VAL A 341 -3.68 -32.02 5.26
CA VAL A 341 -4.94 -32.74 5.03
C VAL A 341 -5.23 -32.86 3.54
N LEU A 342 -5.14 -31.73 2.81
CA LEU A 342 -5.49 -31.69 1.40
C LEU A 342 -4.28 -31.87 0.47
N HIS A 343 -3.07 -31.82 1.01
CA HIS A 343 -1.81 -31.89 0.27
C HIS A 343 -1.79 -30.97 -0.96
N MET A 344 -2.21 -29.71 -0.74
CA MET A 344 -2.26 -28.72 -1.82
C MET A 344 -0.88 -28.41 -2.33
N THR A 345 -0.69 -28.52 -3.62
CA THR A 345 0.55 -28.15 -4.29
C THR A 345 0.30 -27.07 -5.33
N ASN A 346 1.32 -26.26 -5.56
CA ASN A 346 1.29 -25.24 -6.61
C ASN A 346 2.71 -25.03 -7.16
N ASN A 347 2.85 -24.14 -8.11
CA ASN A 347 4.13 -23.72 -8.69
C ASN A 347 4.49 -22.27 -8.31
N ALA A 348 5.68 -21.84 -8.70
CA ALA A 348 6.22 -20.53 -8.39
C ALA A 348 5.30 -19.37 -8.84
N THR A 349 4.68 -19.49 -10.01
CA THR A 349 3.78 -18.45 -10.57
C THR A 349 2.49 -18.33 -9.77
N GLY A 350 1.90 -19.46 -9.36
CA GLY A 350 0.64 -19.47 -8.62
C GLY A 350 0.79 -19.11 -7.14
N SER A 351 1.97 -19.38 -6.56
CA SER A 351 2.22 -19.30 -5.12
C SER A 351 1.92 -17.92 -4.48
N GLY A 352 2.19 -16.83 -5.20
CA GLY A 352 2.02 -15.47 -4.70
C GLY A 352 0.80 -14.72 -5.23
N MET A 353 -0.14 -15.39 -5.92
CA MET A 353 -1.25 -14.74 -6.61
C MET A 353 -2.62 -14.93 -5.93
N GLY A 354 -2.78 -15.97 -5.12
CA GLY A 354 -4.09 -16.26 -4.52
C GLY A 354 -5.20 -16.34 -5.56
N THR A 355 -6.29 -15.62 -5.34
CA THR A 355 -7.41 -15.52 -6.30
C THR A 355 -7.28 -14.39 -7.31
N ALA A 356 -6.15 -13.66 -7.33
CA ALA A 356 -5.92 -12.58 -8.31
C ALA A 356 -5.97 -13.13 -9.75
N GLY A 357 -6.95 -12.67 -10.53
CA GLY A 357 -7.19 -13.16 -11.88
C GLY A 357 -7.38 -14.69 -11.98
N LEU A 358 -7.70 -15.36 -10.87
CA LEU A 358 -7.78 -16.83 -10.73
C LEU A 358 -6.45 -17.55 -11.02
N VAL A 359 -5.32 -16.83 -11.02
CA VAL A 359 -4.00 -17.42 -11.35
C VAL A 359 -3.62 -18.52 -10.35
N GLY A 360 -3.81 -18.29 -9.04
CA GLY A 360 -3.53 -19.30 -8.02
C GLY A 360 -4.29 -20.61 -8.26
N GLN A 361 -5.58 -20.52 -8.61
CA GLN A 361 -6.45 -21.66 -8.91
C GLN A 361 -6.02 -22.40 -10.17
N ILE A 362 -5.75 -21.65 -11.24
CA ILE A 362 -5.33 -22.21 -12.54
C ILE A 362 -3.98 -22.93 -12.40
N MET A 363 -3.02 -22.32 -11.72
CA MET A 363 -1.70 -22.95 -11.50
C MET A 363 -1.80 -24.16 -10.56
N THR A 364 -2.64 -24.08 -9.51
CA THR A 364 -2.94 -25.25 -8.66
C THR A 364 -3.53 -26.40 -9.49
N TRP A 365 -4.52 -26.08 -10.34
CA TRP A 365 -5.12 -27.06 -11.25
C TRP A 365 -4.06 -27.72 -12.14
N GLN A 366 -3.28 -26.94 -12.86
CA GLN A 366 -2.24 -27.44 -13.77
C GLN A 366 -1.18 -28.29 -13.06
N THR A 367 -0.87 -27.98 -11.80
CA THR A 367 0.11 -28.73 -11.02
C THR A 367 -0.48 -30.04 -10.49
N MET A 368 -1.69 -30.02 -9.93
CA MET A 368 -2.26 -31.17 -9.21
C MET A 368 -2.95 -32.20 -10.12
N ILE A 369 -3.47 -31.81 -11.29
CA ILE A 369 -4.08 -32.76 -12.22
C ILE A 369 -3.09 -33.79 -12.78
N GLN A 370 -1.79 -33.56 -12.59
CA GLN A 370 -0.77 -34.55 -13.00
C GLN A 370 -0.70 -35.78 -12.06
N THR A 371 -1.18 -35.59 -10.83
CA THR A 371 -1.10 -36.61 -9.77
C THR A 371 -2.46 -37.05 -9.21
N GLU A 372 -3.50 -36.24 -9.40
CA GLU A 372 -4.83 -36.49 -8.87
C GLU A 372 -5.92 -36.34 -9.95
N SER A 373 -7.10 -36.93 -9.69
CA SER A 373 -8.23 -36.77 -10.62
C SER A 373 -8.73 -35.34 -10.69
N ALA A 374 -9.13 -34.89 -11.89
CA ALA A 374 -9.62 -33.53 -12.14
C ALA A 374 -10.78 -33.13 -11.20
N GLN A 375 -11.71 -34.06 -10.91
CA GLN A 375 -12.81 -33.79 -10.00
C GLN A 375 -12.34 -33.51 -8.57
N MET A 376 -11.38 -34.31 -8.06
CA MET A 376 -10.84 -34.13 -6.72
C MET A 376 -10.08 -32.80 -6.61
N VAL A 377 -9.26 -32.46 -7.60
CA VAL A 377 -8.53 -31.19 -7.65
C VAL A 377 -9.48 -29.99 -7.64
N LEU A 378 -10.56 -30.03 -8.44
CA LEU A 378 -11.56 -28.97 -8.46
C LEU A 378 -12.25 -28.80 -7.10
N ILE A 379 -12.64 -29.92 -6.46
CA ILE A 379 -13.25 -29.87 -5.12
C ILE A 379 -12.28 -29.28 -4.10
N LYS A 380 -11.01 -29.71 -4.11
CA LYS A 380 -9.98 -29.16 -3.22
C LYS A 380 -9.78 -27.65 -3.43
N ILE A 381 -9.67 -27.20 -4.69
CA ILE A 381 -9.54 -25.78 -5.03
C ILE A 381 -10.74 -24.98 -4.50
N LEU A 382 -11.96 -25.40 -4.81
CA LEU A 382 -13.16 -24.70 -4.36
C LEU A 382 -13.25 -24.66 -2.82
N LEU A 383 -12.90 -25.77 -2.17
CA LEU A 383 -12.99 -25.88 -0.71
C LEU A 383 -11.95 -25.00 -0.02
N ILE A 384 -10.64 -25.18 -0.30
CA ILE A 384 -9.57 -24.57 0.50
C ILE A 384 -9.14 -23.17 -0.01
N GLN A 385 -9.41 -22.84 -1.26
CA GLN A 385 -9.02 -21.54 -1.83
C GLN A 385 -10.19 -20.54 -1.92
N ILE A 386 -11.46 -20.99 -1.76
CA ILE A 386 -12.63 -20.11 -1.84
C ILE A 386 -13.54 -20.27 -0.62
N VAL A 387 -14.13 -21.47 -0.40
CA VAL A 387 -15.19 -21.66 0.60
C VAL A 387 -14.65 -21.52 2.03
N LEU A 388 -13.61 -22.27 2.40
CA LEU A 388 -13.06 -22.23 3.76
C LEU A 388 -12.46 -20.86 4.10
N PRO A 389 -11.67 -20.19 3.22
CA PRO A 389 -11.26 -18.81 3.45
C PRO A 389 -12.43 -17.86 3.72
N ALA A 390 -13.52 -17.98 2.94
CA ALA A 390 -14.71 -17.16 3.14
C ALA A 390 -15.35 -17.42 4.50
N VAL A 391 -15.61 -18.70 4.83
CA VAL A 391 -16.31 -19.09 6.06
C VAL A 391 -15.49 -18.76 7.31
N VAL A 392 -14.22 -19.14 7.34
CA VAL A 392 -13.36 -18.94 8.51
C VAL A 392 -13.12 -17.44 8.74
N THR A 393 -12.76 -16.69 7.70
CA THR A 393 -12.52 -15.25 7.86
C THR A 393 -13.79 -14.50 8.25
N LEU A 394 -14.93 -14.84 7.63
CA LEU A 394 -16.21 -14.23 8.00
C LEU A 394 -16.57 -14.54 9.45
N GLY A 395 -16.42 -15.81 9.89
CA GLY A 395 -16.67 -16.21 11.27
C GLY A 395 -15.84 -15.43 12.28
N VAL A 396 -14.52 -15.33 12.04
CA VAL A 396 -13.60 -14.54 12.90
C VAL A 396 -13.98 -13.06 12.86
N SER A 397 -14.25 -12.51 11.67
CA SER A 397 -14.62 -11.09 11.50
C SER A 397 -15.93 -10.77 12.25
N GLU A 398 -16.97 -11.62 12.15
CA GLU A 398 -18.23 -11.43 12.86
C GLU A 398 -18.05 -11.53 14.39
N PHE A 399 -17.22 -12.47 14.87
CA PHE A 399 -16.85 -12.53 16.28
C PHE A 399 -16.20 -11.24 16.75
N MET A 400 -15.23 -10.70 15.99
CA MET A 400 -14.54 -9.45 16.31
C MET A 400 -15.47 -8.25 16.22
N ARG A 401 -16.46 -8.26 15.30
CA ARG A 401 -17.50 -7.22 15.22
C ARG A 401 -18.42 -7.26 16.44
N LYS A 402 -18.82 -8.44 16.93
CA LYS A 402 -19.62 -8.59 18.16
C LYS A 402 -18.88 -8.09 19.42
N LYS A 403 -17.55 -8.04 19.38
CA LYS A 403 -16.71 -7.50 20.47
C LYS A 403 -16.34 -6.02 20.27
N ASP A 404 -16.91 -5.35 19.26
CA ASP A 404 -16.61 -3.95 18.88
C ASP A 404 -15.13 -3.68 18.50
N TRP A 405 -14.35 -4.74 18.22
CA TRP A 405 -12.98 -4.59 17.72
C TRP A 405 -12.94 -4.10 16.29
N ILE A 406 -13.92 -4.51 15.48
CA ILE A 406 -14.13 -4.06 14.10
C ILE A 406 -15.51 -3.40 14.04
N LYS A 407 -15.57 -2.16 13.57
CA LYS A 407 -16.81 -1.39 13.44
C LYS A 407 -17.24 -1.26 11.99
N MET A 408 -18.53 -0.95 11.77
CA MET A 408 -19.01 -0.65 10.44
C MET A 408 -18.29 0.59 9.88
N GLY A 409 -17.82 0.49 8.66
CA GLY A 409 -17.00 1.53 8.00
C GLY A 409 -15.49 1.32 8.07
N ASP A 410 -14.97 0.48 8.99
CA ASP A 410 -13.53 0.23 9.12
C ASP A 410 -12.89 -0.41 7.89
N MET A 411 -13.67 -1.15 7.09
CA MET A 411 -13.23 -1.83 5.87
C MET A 411 -13.82 -1.21 4.60
N LYS A 412 -14.43 -0.01 4.69
CA LYS A 412 -15.04 0.65 3.53
C LYS A 412 -13.95 1.09 2.55
N LEU A 413 -14.11 0.70 1.29
CA LEU A 413 -13.24 1.12 0.19
C LEU A 413 -13.67 2.49 -0.33
N GLU A 414 -12.70 3.29 -0.71
CA GLU A 414 -12.90 4.57 -1.40
C GLU A 414 -12.63 4.31 -2.90
N PHE A 415 -13.68 4.17 -3.68
CA PHE A 415 -13.62 4.04 -5.14
C PHE A 415 -13.65 5.41 -5.83
#